data_30eee34edeadf57620bbde8a1d137b9a
#
_entry.id   30eee34edeadf57620bbde8a1d137b9a
#
_cell.length_a   1.000
_cell.length_b   1.000
_cell.length_c   1.000
_cell.angle_alpha   90.00
_cell.angle_beta   90.00
_cell.angle_gamma   90.00
#
_symmetry.space_group_name_H-M   'P 1'
#
loop_
_entity.id
_entity.type
_entity.pdbx_description
1 polymer ?
#
loop_
_entity_poly.entity_id
_entity_poly.type
_entity_poly.pdbx_seq_one_letter_code
_entity_poly.pdbx_strand_id
1 'polypeptide(L)'
;MLILLLVLNVFLQKYEEALAKITTLANSLYESNQYYVDDDLENALFNIQKQLQKKCDFEEIKDVNTKTVLFYDGFGLDSRGLAYIYLKALVNLGYKVIYMTIPNAQGNIPRITKLIEDAGGEIVFCRTDSYTLWYQYIYKVFSIVKPAKAFFYTTPYDVSAVMAFNQLAGQVERYQINLT
;
A
#
# COMPACT_ATOMS: atom_id res chain seq x y z
N MET A 1 -9.42 13.19 -27.92
CA MET A 1 -9.65 12.99 -26.47
C MET A 1 -10.41 11.70 -26.18
N LEU A 2 -11.54 11.39 -26.83
CA LEU A 2 -12.34 10.17 -26.57
C LEU A 2 -11.58 8.85 -26.88
N ILE A 3 -10.86 8.79 -27.98
CA ILE A 3 -10.08 7.62 -28.40
C ILE A 3 -8.93 7.34 -27.42
N LEU A 4 -8.27 8.37 -26.92
CA LEU A 4 -7.19 8.23 -25.94
C LEU A 4 -7.70 7.65 -24.61
N LEU A 5 -8.89 8.10 -24.16
CA LEU A 5 -9.57 7.56 -22.98
C LEU A 5 -10.00 6.10 -23.16
N LEU A 6 -10.48 5.73 -24.35
CA LEU A 6 -10.85 4.35 -24.66
C LEU A 6 -9.62 3.43 -24.69
N VAL A 7 -8.53 3.86 -25.31
CA VAL A 7 -7.28 3.09 -25.34
C VAL A 7 -6.69 2.93 -23.93
N LEU A 8 -6.75 3.98 -23.11
CA LEU A 8 -6.29 3.92 -21.72
C LEU A 8 -7.15 2.96 -20.88
N ASN A 9 -8.48 2.98 -21.05
CA ASN A 9 -9.39 2.08 -20.35
C ASN A 9 -9.16 0.61 -20.72
N VAL A 10 -9.04 0.28 -22.00
CA VAL A 10 -8.76 -1.09 -22.45
C VAL A 10 -7.41 -1.58 -21.92
N PHE A 11 -6.43 -0.68 -21.89
CA PHE A 11 -5.11 -0.99 -21.36
C PHE A 11 -5.13 -1.27 -19.84
N LEU A 12 -5.79 -0.41 -19.06
CA LEU A 12 -5.93 -0.60 -17.61
C LEU A 12 -6.72 -1.88 -17.31
N GLN A 13 -7.76 -2.19 -18.04
CA GLN A 13 -8.55 -3.41 -17.86
C GLN A 13 -7.71 -4.68 -18.01
N LYS A 14 -6.78 -4.72 -18.97
CA LYS A 14 -5.86 -5.86 -19.13
C LYS A 14 -4.98 -6.08 -17.89
N TYR A 15 -4.50 -5.00 -17.25
CA TYR A 15 -3.72 -5.12 -16.02
C TYR A 15 -4.58 -5.49 -14.82
N GLU A 16 -5.80 -4.98 -14.73
CA GLU A 16 -6.74 -5.37 -13.67
C GLU A 16 -6.98 -6.88 -13.67
N GLU A 17 -7.25 -7.47 -14.83
CA GLU A 17 -7.46 -8.92 -14.98
C GLU A 17 -6.19 -9.72 -14.60
N ALA A 18 -5.02 -9.25 -15.02
CA ALA A 18 -3.75 -9.89 -14.69
C ALA A 18 -3.46 -9.80 -13.18
N LEU A 19 -3.65 -8.64 -12.57
CA LEU A 19 -3.45 -8.43 -11.14
C LEU A 19 -4.44 -9.23 -10.29
N ALA A 20 -5.70 -9.36 -10.73
CA ALA A 20 -6.69 -10.22 -10.08
C ALA A 20 -6.26 -11.70 -10.07
N LYS A 21 -5.69 -12.20 -11.17
CA LYS A 21 -5.15 -13.56 -11.24
C LYS A 21 -3.94 -13.74 -10.33
N ILE A 22 -3.00 -12.79 -10.32
CA ILE A 22 -1.83 -12.81 -9.44
C ILE A 22 -2.27 -12.81 -7.98
N THR A 23 -3.22 -11.95 -7.60
CA THR A 23 -3.81 -11.90 -6.25
C THR A 23 -4.38 -13.27 -5.85
N THR A 24 -5.17 -13.89 -6.74
CA THR A 24 -5.79 -15.19 -6.47
C THR A 24 -4.74 -16.29 -6.27
N LEU A 25 -3.71 -16.33 -7.14
CA LEU A 25 -2.62 -17.30 -7.02
C LEU A 25 -1.79 -17.06 -5.75
N ALA A 26 -1.41 -15.83 -5.46
CA ALA A 26 -0.66 -15.47 -4.26
C ALA A 26 -1.43 -15.84 -2.98
N ASN A 27 -2.74 -15.59 -2.94
CA ASN A 27 -3.60 -16.01 -1.83
C ASN A 27 -3.64 -17.52 -1.67
N SER A 28 -3.77 -18.27 -2.78
CA SER A 28 -3.81 -19.74 -2.75
C SER A 28 -2.49 -20.33 -2.25
N LEU A 29 -1.35 -19.77 -2.66
CA LEU A 29 -0.02 -20.19 -2.19
C LEU A 29 0.16 -19.88 -0.70
N TYR A 30 -0.29 -18.70 -0.27
CA TYR A 30 -0.24 -18.30 1.14
C TYR A 30 -1.10 -19.22 2.04
N GLU A 31 -2.34 -19.53 1.61
CA GLU A 31 -3.24 -20.42 2.36
C GLU A 31 -2.77 -21.88 2.39
N SER A 32 -2.11 -22.34 1.33
CA SER A 32 -1.60 -23.71 1.25
C SER A 32 -0.33 -23.94 2.07
N ASN A 33 0.32 -22.89 2.58
CA ASN A 33 1.59 -22.92 3.30
C ASN A 33 2.73 -23.66 2.55
N GLN A 34 2.62 -23.78 1.22
CA GLN A 34 3.60 -24.56 0.45
C GLN A 34 4.78 -23.73 -0.03
N TYR A 35 4.54 -22.45 -0.33
CA TYR A 35 5.58 -21.56 -0.86
C TYR A 35 5.38 -20.14 -0.30
N TYR A 36 6.45 -19.57 0.25
CA TYR A 36 6.49 -18.17 0.66
C TYR A 36 7.10 -17.23 -0.38
N VAL A 37 7.74 -17.81 -1.41
CA VAL A 37 8.38 -17.11 -2.52
C VAL A 37 8.05 -17.85 -3.80
N ASP A 38 7.59 -17.10 -4.81
CA ASP A 38 7.35 -17.58 -6.17
C ASP A 38 7.93 -16.55 -7.14
N ASP A 39 9.12 -16.84 -7.66
CA ASP A 39 9.87 -15.94 -8.53
C ASP A 39 9.11 -15.59 -9.81
N ASP A 40 8.33 -16.51 -10.36
CA ASP A 40 7.57 -16.29 -11.59
C ASP A 40 6.42 -15.30 -11.33
N LEU A 41 5.74 -15.47 -10.19
CA LEU A 41 4.65 -14.58 -9.78
C LEU A 41 5.16 -13.18 -9.46
N GLU A 42 6.27 -13.07 -8.74
CA GLU A 42 6.92 -11.80 -8.43
C GLU A 42 7.41 -11.09 -9.69
N ASN A 43 8.06 -11.81 -10.59
CA ASN A 43 8.51 -11.27 -11.87
C ASN A 43 7.34 -10.78 -12.73
N ALA A 44 6.22 -11.52 -12.77
CA ALA A 44 5.01 -11.09 -13.48
C ALA A 44 4.46 -9.79 -12.88
N LEU A 45 4.36 -9.71 -11.55
CA LEU A 45 3.89 -8.52 -10.84
C LEU A 45 4.78 -7.30 -11.11
N PHE A 46 6.09 -7.45 -10.99
CA PHE A 46 7.03 -6.34 -11.19
C PHE A 46 7.14 -5.92 -12.66
N ASN A 47 6.90 -6.82 -13.61
CA ASN A 47 6.78 -6.44 -15.02
C ASN A 47 5.54 -5.58 -15.27
N ILE A 48 4.40 -5.90 -14.66
CA ILE A 48 3.20 -5.04 -14.71
C ILE A 48 3.50 -3.68 -14.07
N GLN A 49 4.10 -3.66 -12.88
CA GLN A 49 4.50 -2.43 -12.21
C GLN A 49 5.34 -1.53 -13.11
N LYS A 50 6.40 -2.06 -13.75
CA LYS A 50 7.26 -1.30 -14.67
C LYS A 50 6.50 -0.71 -15.86
N GLN A 51 5.49 -1.43 -16.37
CA GLN A 51 4.64 -0.93 -17.47
C GLN A 51 3.73 0.21 -16.99
N LEU A 52 3.17 0.08 -15.78
CA LEU A 52 2.36 1.12 -15.17
C LEU A 52 3.20 2.37 -14.86
N GLN A 53 4.40 2.21 -14.33
CA GLN A 53 5.33 3.32 -14.07
C GLN A 53 5.65 4.15 -15.31
N LYS A 54 5.86 3.50 -16.46
CA LYS A 54 6.13 4.19 -17.73
C LYS A 54 4.97 5.05 -18.22
N LYS A 55 3.74 4.77 -17.75
CA LYS A 55 2.52 5.45 -18.21
C LYS A 55 1.94 6.41 -17.19
N CYS A 56 2.22 6.17 -15.92
CA CYS A 56 1.87 7.08 -14.86
C CYS A 56 3.06 8.00 -14.61
N ASP A 57 2.84 9.29 -14.65
CA ASP A 57 3.89 10.29 -14.36
C ASP A 57 4.12 10.31 -12.83
N PHE A 58 4.90 9.33 -12.36
CA PHE A 58 5.24 9.22 -10.96
C PHE A 58 6.47 10.07 -10.66
N GLU A 59 6.26 11.13 -9.90
CA GLU A 59 7.36 11.94 -9.39
C GLU A 59 8.17 11.18 -8.34
N GLU A 60 9.48 11.24 -8.44
CA GLU A 60 10.40 10.70 -7.43
C GLU A 60 10.23 11.44 -6.10
N ILE A 61 10.18 10.70 -4.99
CA ILE A 61 10.06 11.30 -3.66
C ILE A 61 11.42 11.87 -3.24
N LYS A 62 11.48 13.17 -3.13
CA LYS A 62 12.65 13.93 -2.68
C LYS A 62 12.29 14.75 -1.43
N ASP A 63 13.30 15.14 -0.66
CA ASP A 63 13.13 16.02 0.50
C ASP A 63 12.14 15.45 1.53
N VAL A 64 12.40 14.22 1.98
CA VAL A 64 11.55 13.53 2.95
C VAL A 64 11.44 14.29 4.28
N ASN A 65 10.24 14.29 4.85
CA ASN A 65 9.96 14.84 6.17
C ASN A 65 10.39 13.85 7.25
N THR A 66 11.50 14.15 7.94
CA THR A 66 12.12 13.28 8.95
C THR A 66 11.26 13.04 10.20
N LYS A 67 10.19 13.83 10.39
CA LYS A 67 9.26 13.72 11.51
C LYS A 67 7.95 13.02 11.15
N THR A 68 7.77 12.64 9.88
CA THR A 68 6.55 12.01 9.40
C THR A 68 6.81 10.57 9.00
N VAL A 69 5.93 9.68 9.39
CA VAL A 69 5.88 8.29 8.95
C VAL A 69 4.52 7.99 8.31
N LEU A 70 4.51 7.12 7.30
CA LEU A 70 3.29 6.58 6.76
C LEU A 70 3.18 5.10 7.12
N PHE A 71 2.04 4.72 7.68
CA PHE A 71 1.72 3.35 8.05
C PHE A 71 0.56 2.86 7.19
N TYR A 72 0.83 1.94 6.28
CA TYR A 72 -0.19 1.27 5.47
C TYR A 72 -0.67 0.01 6.20
N ASP A 73 -1.98 -0.08 6.41
CA ASP A 73 -2.66 -1.24 7.02
C ASP A 73 -3.69 -1.83 6.06
N GLY A 74 -3.34 -2.93 5.41
CA GLY A 74 -4.21 -3.66 4.49
C GLY A 74 -5.32 -4.47 5.18
N PHE A 75 -5.34 -4.55 6.52
CA PHE A 75 -6.39 -5.27 7.26
C PHE A 75 -7.47 -4.33 7.78
N GLY A 76 -7.10 -3.15 8.26
CA GLY A 76 -8.04 -2.15 8.78
C GLY A 76 -8.90 -2.64 9.95
N LEU A 77 -8.30 -3.35 10.92
CA LEU A 77 -9.00 -3.96 12.04
C LEU A 77 -8.31 -3.72 13.39
N ASP A 78 -8.98 -3.07 14.32
CA ASP A 78 -8.51 -2.89 15.71
C ASP A 78 -8.24 -4.21 16.44
N SER A 79 -8.96 -5.26 16.09
CA SER A 79 -8.83 -6.61 16.67
C SER A 79 -7.48 -7.27 16.36
N ARG A 80 -6.82 -6.84 15.30
CA ARG A 80 -5.44 -7.23 14.98
C ARG A 80 -4.45 -6.33 15.71
N GLY A 81 -4.31 -6.47 17.01
CA GLY A 81 -3.58 -5.58 17.91
C GLY A 81 -2.17 -5.16 17.51
N LEU A 82 -1.55 -5.84 16.53
CA LEU A 82 -0.18 -5.55 16.07
C LEU A 82 -0.07 -4.14 15.47
N ALA A 83 -0.98 -3.74 14.57
CA ALA A 83 -0.98 -2.39 14.02
C ALA A 83 -1.04 -1.33 15.13
N TYR A 84 -1.93 -1.51 16.09
CA TYR A 84 -2.07 -0.59 17.22
C TYR A 84 -0.78 -0.44 18.05
N ILE A 85 -0.07 -1.56 18.30
CA ILE A 85 1.19 -1.55 19.05
C ILE A 85 2.26 -0.74 18.32
N TYR A 86 2.45 -0.98 17.01
CA TYR A 86 3.40 -0.23 16.20
C TYR A 86 3.04 1.26 16.13
N LEU A 87 1.78 1.58 15.87
CA LEU A 87 1.29 2.97 15.80
C LEU A 87 1.53 3.70 17.12
N LYS A 88 1.23 3.06 18.26
CA LYS A 88 1.48 3.62 19.59
C LYS A 88 2.98 3.86 19.83
N ALA A 89 3.84 2.96 19.39
CA ALA A 89 5.28 3.13 19.51
C ALA A 89 5.77 4.32 18.65
N LEU A 90 5.30 4.45 17.41
CA LEU A 90 5.66 5.56 16.52
C LEU A 90 5.21 6.91 17.07
N VAL A 91 3.99 7.00 17.60
CA VAL A 91 3.48 8.19 18.27
C VAL A 91 4.33 8.54 19.50
N ASN A 92 4.68 7.57 20.34
CA ASN A 92 5.52 7.77 21.52
C ASN A 92 6.95 8.24 21.18
N LEU A 93 7.45 7.86 20.00
CA LEU A 93 8.74 8.33 19.46
C LEU A 93 8.65 9.75 18.86
N GLY A 94 7.48 10.38 18.88
CA GLY A 94 7.26 11.75 18.42
C GLY A 94 7.11 11.91 16.92
N TYR A 95 6.79 10.84 16.21
CA TYR A 95 6.44 10.93 14.78
C TYR A 95 5.02 11.42 14.57
N LYS A 96 4.83 12.29 13.58
CA LYS A 96 3.50 12.49 12.97
C LYS A 96 3.19 11.26 12.14
N VAL A 97 2.13 10.55 12.47
CA VAL A 97 1.72 9.32 11.76
C VAL A 97 0.62 9.64 10.75
N ILE A 98 0.84 9.26 9.51
CA ILE A 98 -0.22 9.18 8.49
C ILE A 98 -0.59 7.71 8.38
N TYR A 99 -1.79 7.38 8.85
CA TYR A 99 -2.31 6.02 8.80
C TYR A 99 -3.19 5.85 7.57
N MET A 100 -2.80 4.94 6.68
CA MET A 100 -3.51 4.65 5.45
C MET A 100 -4.09 3.24 5.49
N THR A 101 -5.35 3.07 5.13
CA THR A 101 -6.02 1.78 5.21
C THR A 101 -7.09 1.57 4.14
N ILE A 102 -7.66 0.37 4.13
CA ILE A 102 -8.68 -0.08 3.18
C ILE A 102 -9.99 0.69 3.32
N PRO A 103 -10.85 0.72 2.26
CA PRO A 103 -12.06 1.55 2.22
C PRO A 103 -13.05 1.27 3.34
N ASN A 104 -13.22 0.01 3.72
CA ASN A 104 -14.26 -0.45 4.64
C ASN A 104 -13.81 -0.50 6.11
N ALA A 105 -12.63 0.05 6.42
CA ALA A 105 -12.07 0.00 7.76
C ALA A 105 -12.69 1.00 8.75
N GLN A 106 -13.38 2.04 8.29
CA GLN A 106 -13.78 3.20 9.10
C GLN A 106 -14.52 2.82 10.39
N GLY A 107 -15.42 1.85 10.36
CA GLY A 107 -16.15 1.36 11.55
C GLY A 107 -15.37 0.36 12.40
N ASN A 108 -14.25 -0.14 11.91
CA ASN A 108 -13.52 -1.28 12.50
C ASN A 108 -12.24 -0.87 13.24
N ILE A 109 -11.89 0.42 13.22
CA ILE A 109 -10.64 0.96 13.79
C ILE A 109 -10.84 2.10 14.80
N PRO A 110 -11.83 2.08 15.69
CA PRO A 110 -12.08 3.21 16.60
C PRO A 110 -10.90 3.52 17.53
N ARG A 111 -10.15 2.50 17.99
CA ARG A 111 -8.99 2.68 18.86
C ARG A 111 -7.80 3.30 18.11
N ILE A 112 -7.56 2.85 16.87
CA ILE A 112 -6.52 3.41 16.00
C ILE A 112 -6.89 4.84 15.65
N THR A 113 -8.14 5.09 15.25
CA THR A 113 -8.64 6.44 14.95
C THR A 113 -8.35 7.39 16.11
N LYS A 114 -8.78 7.04 17.31
CA LYS A 114 -8.54 7.88 18.48
C LYS A 114 -7.05 8.11 18.74
N LEU A 115 -6.21 7.08 18.66
CA LEU A 115 -4.77 7.20 18.86
C LEU A 115 -4.13 8.18 17.88
N ILE A 116 -4.48 8.09 16.61
CA ILE A 116 -3.89 8.91 15.53
C ILE A 116 -4.36 10.37 15.65
N GLU A 117 -5.65 10.60 15.86
CA GLU A 117 -6.23 11.93 16.00
C GLU A 117 -5.70 12.66 17.26
N ASP A 118 -5.66 11.97 18.40
CA ASP A 118 -5.13 12.53 19.66
C ASP A 118 -3.64 12.93 19.52
N ALA A 119 -2.89 12.26 18.63
CA ALA A 119 -1.49 12.56 18.34
C ALA A 119 -1.28 13.60 17.21
N GLY A 120 -2.35 14.17 16.65
CA GLY A 120 -2.26 15.13 15.53
C GLY A 120 -1.84 14.47 14.21
N GLY A 121 -2.02 13.18 14.08
CA GLY A 121 -1.84 12.43 12.82
C GLY A 121 -3.04 12.56 11.90
N GLU A 122 -3.00 11.82 10.79
CA GLU A 122 -4.06 11.83 9.76
C GLU A 122 -4.43 10.41 9.37
N ILE A 123 -5.71 10.20 9.00
CA ILE A 123 -6.20 8.92 8.50
C ILE A 123 -6.62 9.06 7.06
N VAL A 124 -6.11 8.17 6.22
CA VAL A 124 -6.38 8.14 4.78
C VAL A 124 -7.04 6.82 4.42
N PHE A 125 -8.26 6.87 3.89
CA PHE A 125 -8.96 5.70 3.38
C PHE A 125 -8.77 5.57 1.87
N CYS A 126 -8.30 4.44 1.40
CA CYS A 126 -8.36 4.09 -0.01
C CYS A 126 -9.82 3.94 -0.46
N ARG A 127 -10.17 4.49 -1.63
CA ARG A 127 -11.57 4.54 -2.11
C ARG A 127 -11.72 3.95 -3.49
N THR A 128 -11.07 2.85 -3.77
CA THR A 128 -11.15 2.20 -5.07
C THR A 128 -11.02 0.68 -4.94
N ASP A 129 -11.75 -0.03 -5.78
CA ASP A 129 -11.66 -1.49 -5.93
C ASP A 129 -10.72 -1.91 -7.08
N SER A 130 -10.13 -0.93 -7.80
CA SER A 130 -9.20 -1.19 -8.89
C SER A 130 -7.78 -1.33 -8.36
N TYR A 131 -7.10 -2.43 -8.68
CA TYR A 131 -5.71 -2.68 -8.29
C TYR A 131 -4.75 -1.61 -8.78
N THR A 132 -4.90 -1.19 -10.05
CA THR A 132 -4.02 -0.19 -10.65
C THR A 132 -4.23 1.19 -10.05
N LEU A 133 -5.49 1.59 -9.82
CA LEU A 133 -5.79 2.87 -9.17
C LEU A 133 -5.37 2.86 -7.69
N TRP A 134 -5.49 1.73 -7.01
CA TRP A 134 -5.05 1.59 -5.62
C TRP A 134 -3.53 1.74 -5.50
N TYR A 135 -2.77 1.04 -6.34
CA TYR A 135 -1.33 1.21 -6.42
C TYR A 135 -0.91 2.67 -6.67
N GLN A 136 -1.55 3.32 -7.67
CA GLN A 136 -1.30 4.73 -7.98
C GLN A 136 -1.65 5.64 -6.80
N TYR A 137 -2.77 5.37 -6.13
CA TYR A 137 -3.22 6.16 -4.98
C TYR A 137 -2.26 6.03 -3.80
N ILE A 138 -1.82 4.81 -3.46
CA ILE A 138 -0.81 4.61 -2.42
C ILE A 138 0.43 5.46 -2.73
N TYR A 139 1.00 5.30 -3.92
CA TYR A 139 2.19 6.06 -4.30
C TYR A 139 1.95 7.57 -4.31
N LYS A 140 0.80 8.03 -4.77
CA LYS A 140 0.40 9.45 -4.74
C LYS A 140 0.40 10.02 -3.33
N VAL A 141 -0.15 9.29 -2.37
CA VAL A 141 -0.13 9.71 -0.96
C VAL A 141 1.31 9.81 -0.45
N PHE A 142 2.17 8.84 -0.77
CA PHE A 142 3.60 8.91 -0.42
C PHE A 142 4.28 10.13 -1.03
N SER A 143 4.03 10.45 -2.29
CA SER A 143 4.65 11.59 -2.98
C SER A 143 4.21 12.95 -2.40
N ILE A 144 3.00 13.03 -1.85
CA ILE A 144 2.47 14.24 -1.20
C ILE A 144 3.00 14.35 0.23
N VAL A 145 2.93 13.27 0.99
CA VAL A 145 3.31 13.24 2.42
C VAL A 145 4.83 13.29 2.59
N LYS A 146 5.58 12.69 1.66
CA LYS A 146 7.05 12.56 1.69
C LYS A 146 7.56 12.04 3.04
N PRO A 147 7.07 10.91 3.55
CA PRO A 147 7.45 10.42 4.85
C PRO A 147 8.90 9.93 4.85
N ALA A 148 9.60 10.06 5.99
CA ALA A 148 10.93 9.47 6.15
C ALA A 148 10.90 7.94 6.16
N LYS A 149 9.83 7.38 6.69
CA LYS A 149 9.68 5.92 6.88
C LYS A 149 8.30 5.47 6.40
N ALA A 150 8.28 4.30 5.78
CA ALA A 150 7.09 3.61 5.31
C ALA A 150 6.95 2.25 6.02
N PHE A 151 5.84 2.04 6.69
CA PHE A 151 5.49 0.76 7.31
C PHE A 151 4.34 0.14 6.54
N PHE A 152 4.50 -1.13 6.13
CA PHE A 152 3.47 -1.90 5.44
C PHE A 152 3.08 -3.10 6.28
N TYR A 153 1.83 -3.11 6.71
CA TYR A 153 1.19 -4.21 7.43
C TYR A 153 0.07 -4.75 6.56
N THR A 154 0.38 -5.78 5.78
CA THR A 154 -0.55 -6.32 4.79
C THR A 154 -0.20 -7.76 4.42
N THR A 155 -1.03 -8.37 3.61
CA THR A 155 -0.82 -9.73 3.10
C THR A 155 0.06 -9.75 1.86
N PRO A 156 0.73 -10.88 1.55
CA PRO A 156 1.52 -11.02 0.31
C PRO A 156 0.68 -10.90 -0.97
N TYR A 157 -0.62 -11.15 -0.88
CA TYR A 157 -1.55 -11.05 -2.01
C TYR A 157 -2.21 -9.67 -2.16
N ASP A 158 -1.87 -8.69 -1.34
CA ASP A 158 -2.19 -7.28 -1.59
C ASP A 158 -1.23 -6.70 -2.63
N VAL A 159 -1.45 -7.09 -3.89
CA VAL A 159 -0.54 -6.78 -5.01
C VAL A 159 -0.32 -5.29 -5.22
N SER A 160 -1.31 -4.46 -4.91
CA SER A 160 -1.22 -3.00 -5.02
C SER A 160 -0.23 -2.43 -4.01
N ALA A 161 -0.32 -2.87 -2.76
CA ALA A 161 0.62 -2.47 -1.71
C ALA A 161 2.03 -3.02 -1.97
N VAL A 162 2.15 -4.27 -2.45
CA VAL A 162 3.44 -4.88 -2.82
C VAL A 162 4.13 -4.08 -3.93
N MET A 163 3.40 -3.70 -4.99
CA MET A 163 3.94 -2.84 -6.05
C MET A 163 4.38 -1.48 -5.51
N ALA A 164 3.56 -0.84 -4.68
CA ALA A 164 3.90 0.45 -4.09
C ALA A 164 5.13 0.35 -3.18
N PHE A 165 5.19 -0.67 -2.33
CA PHE A 165 6.35 -0.95 -1.47
C PHE A 165 7.63 -1.14 -2.28
N ASN A 166 7.57 -1.88 -3.38
CA ASN A 166 8.71 -2.09 -4.27
C ASN A 166 9.16 -0.78 -4.94
N GLN A 167 8.22 0.05 -5.39
CA GLN A 167 8.53 1.33 -6.03
C GLN A 167 9.22 2.34 -5.10
N LEU A 168 8.94 2.29 -3.81
CA LEU A 168 9.55 3.16 -2.81
C LEU A 168 11.02 2.81 -2.52
N ALA A 169 11.55 1.73 -3.12
CA ALA A 169 12.94 1.31 -2.94
C ALA A 169 13.91 2.45 -3.33
N GLY A 170 14.84 2.74 -2.42
CA GLY A 170 15.83 3.80 -2.63
C GLY A 170 15.31 5.23 -2.45
N GLN A 171 14.00 5.43 -2.24
CA GLN A 171 13.38 6.75 -2.05
C GLN A 171 12.99 7.00 -0.59
N VAL A 172 12.48 5.97 0.09
CA VAL A 172 11.99 6.02 1.47
C VAL A 172 12.49 4.79 2.23
N GLU A 173 12.81 4.96 3.50
CA GLU A 173 13.14 3.82 4.38
C GLU A 173 11.88 2.96 4.62
N ARG A 174 11.93 1.66 4.27
CA ARG A 174 10.77 0.78 4.20
C ARG A 174 10.84 -0.38 5.19
N TYR A 175 9.70 -0.66 5.81
CA TYR A 175 9.55 -1.78 6.75
C TYR A 175 8.30 -2.59 6.39
N GLN A 176 8.49 -3.89 6.22
CA GLN A 176 7.39 -4.86 6.11
C GLN A 176 7.11 -5.44 7.48
N ILE A 177 5.87 -5.38 7.93
CA ILE A 177 5.43 -6.03 9.16
C ILE A 177 4.76 -7.35 8.77
N ASN A 178 5.43 -8.45 9.06
CA ASN A 178 4.94 -9.79 8.76
C ASN A 178 4.09 -10.32 9.91
N LEU A 179 3.00 -11.01 9.55
CA LEU A 179 2.30 -11.91 10.44
C LEU A 179 3.05 -13.25 10.42
N THR A 180 3.71 -13.56 11.49
CA THR A 180 4.24 -14.91 11.75
C THR A 180 3.23 -15.73 12.53
#